data_3f9cb6e78f370ad54466b328297127c9
#
_entry.id   3f9cb6e78f370ad54466b328297127c9
#
_cell.length_a   1.000
_cell.length_b   1.000
_cell.length_c   1.000
_cell.angle_alpha   90.00
_cell.angle_beta   90.00
_cell.angle_gamma   90.00
#
_symmetry.space_group_name_H-M   'P 1'
#
loop_
_entity.id
_entity.type
_entity.pdbx_description
1 polymer ?
#
loop_
_entity_poly.entity_id
_entity_poly.type
_entity_poly.pdbx_seq_one_letter_code
_entity_poly.pdbx_strand_id
1 'polypeptide(L)'
;TGSDGTNGVKAIKEHGGLVIAQDPETAKFDGMPKSVIQTGLADFILSPEEVADEILNFSRTPLLLRTPRNGIFGDEDAVFSEEETLSHIYTILKNASGIDFTYYKRSTILRRIERRMLVTHCSTLAEFARLLGDNSEEVNVLIKEILIGVTNFFRDAPFFEKLKYNAIYKIVERASENEPVRVWCAGCSTGEEAYSIAILFQETMEELQVKRDVKIFATDVDSRATEQASRGIFSENIIDDITPDRLSRFFIKQNDQYLISKQIRRMIIFAPHNMFSDPPFGKLDMISCRNVMI
;
A
#
# COMPACT_ATOMS: atom_id res chain seq x y z
N THR A 1 20.11 10.36 9.51
CA THR A 1 19.93 11.77 9.29
C THR A 1 18.75 12.09 8.41
N GLY A 2 18.82 12.65 7.19
CA GLY A 2 17.64 13.17 6.47
C GLY A 2 16.49 12.20 6.17
N SER A 3 16.74 10.92 5.91
CA SER A 3 15.71 9.89 5.64
C SER A 3 15.33 9.07 6.88
N ASP A 4 15.90 9.41 8.02
CA ASP A 4 15.65 8.73 9.28
C ASP A 4 14.17 8.85 9.69
N GLY A 5 13.59 7.75 10.13
CA GLY A 5 12.17 7.70 10.49
C GLY A 5 11.18 7.36 9.34
N THR A 6 11.57 7.39 8.06
CA THR A 6 10.68 7.09 6.94
C THR A 6 10.06 5.68 7.04
N ASN A 7 10.84 4.68 7.44
CA ASN A 7 10.35 3.32 7.66
C ASN A 7 9.38 3.24 8.85
N GLY A 8 9.66 4.01 9.92
CA GLY A 8 8.74 4.13 11.06
C GLY A 8 7.41 4.76 10.67
N VAL A 9 7.42 5.80 9.83
CA VAL A 9 6.21 6.44 9.28
C VAL A 9 5.35 5.43 8.53
N LYS A 10 5.95 4.62 7.66
CA LYS A 10 5.23 3.56 6.94
C LYS A 10 4.56 2.58 7.92
N ALA A 11 5.29 2.09 8.91
CA ALA A 11 4.77 1.16 9.92
C ALA A 11 3.62 1.78 10.74
N ILE A 12 3.74 3.06 11.14
CA ILE A 12 2.67 3.79 11.84
C ILE A 12 1.41 3.84 10.96
N LYS A 13 1.57 4.14 9.67
CA LYS A 13 0.45 4.20 8.72
C LYS A 13 -0.22 2.85 8.49
N GLU A 14 0.55 1.77 8.38
CA GLU A 14 -0.01 0.41 8.29
C GLU A 14 -0.95 0.11 9.45
N HIS A 15 -0.58 0.53 10.65
CA HIS A 15 -1.37 0.32 11.86
C HIS A 15 -2.45 1.39 12.11
N GLY A 16 -2.64 2.32 11.16
CA GLY A 16 -3.66 3.37 11.25
C GLY A 16 -3.31 4.49 12.24
N GLY A 17 -2.03 4.66 12.56
CA GLY A 17 -1.56 5.73 13.43
C GLY A 17 -1.50 7.09 12.72
N LEU A 18 -1.48 8.16 13.53
CA LEU A 18 -1.34 9.53 13.09
C LEU A 18 0.13 9.89 12.84
N VAL A 19 0.40 10.57 11.73
CA VAL A 19 1.73 11.06 11.36
C VAL A 19 1.68 12.57 11.21
N ILE A 20 2.37 13.29 12.08
CA ILE A 20 2.52 14.75 12.01
C ILE A 20 3.97 15.06 11.64
N ALA A 21 4.17 15.79 10.55
CA ALA A 21 5.47 16.31 10.16
C ALA A 21 5.57 17.76 10.62
N GLN A 22 6.74 18.15 11.15
CA GLN A 22 7.00 19.58 11.40
C GLN A 22 7.06 20.32 10.06
N ASP A 23 6.50 21.53 10.03
CA ASP A 23 6.65 22.43 8.89
C ASP A 23 8.15 22.73 8.66
N PRO A 24 8.69 22.40 7.45
CA PRO A 24 10.09 22.63 7.14
C PRO A 24 10.58 24.05 7.34
N GLU A 25 9.68 25.05 7.20
CA GLU A 25 10.04 26.47 7.40
C GLU A 25 10.29 26.82 8.87
N THR A 26 9.72 26.04 9.80
CA THR A 26 9.93 26.19 11.24
C THR A 26 11.06 25.31 11.78
N ALA A 27 11.59 24.41 10.97
CA ALA A 27 12.58 23.43 11.38
C ALA A 27 14.01 23.98 11.26
N LYS A 28 14.81 23.84 12.33
CA LYS A 28 16.25 24.17 12.26
C LYS A 28 17.01 23.30 11.25
N PHE A 29 16.57 22.06 11.06
CA PHE A 29 17.09 21.10 10.08
C PHE A 29 15.89 20.42 9.41
N ASP A 30 15.64 20.72 8.16
CA ASP A 30 14.42 20.35 7.43
C ASP A 30 14.49 19.00 6.68
N GLY A 31 15.63 18.31 6.71
CA GLY A 31 15.83 17.08 5.96
C GLY A 31 14.87 15.94 6.37
N MET A 32 14.67 15.72 7.67
CA MET A 32 13.75 14.69 8.18
C MET A 32 12.29 15.04 7.90
N PRO A 33 11.76 16.24 8.21
CA PRO A 33 10.42 16.65 7.82
C PRO A 33 10.15 16.53 6.32
N LYS A 34 11.06 17.01 5.46
CA LYS A 34 10.94 16.91 4.00
C LYS A 34 10.88 15.46 3.55
N SER A 35 11.71 14.56 4.10
CA SER A 35 11.65 13.13 3.78
C SER A 35 10.30 12.52 4.10
N VAL A 36 9.72 12.83 5.26
CA VAL A 36 8.39 12.36 5.65
C VAL A 36 7.32 12.90 4.72
N ILE A 37 7.35 14.19 4.41
CA ILE A 37 6.39 14.85 3.50
C ILE A 37 6.46 14.23 2.10
N GLN A 38 7.64 13.96 1.59
CA GLN A 38 7.85 13.34 0.27
C GLN A 38 7.26 11.92 0.17
N THR A 39 7.08 11.22 1.29
CA THR A 39 6.38 9.92 1.28
C THR A 39 4.89 10.05 0.94
N GLY A 40 4.31 11.25 1.10
CA GLY A 40 2.86 11.46 1.02
C GLY A 40 2.07 10.83 2.18
N LEU A 41 2.76 10.41 3.26
CA LEU A 41 2.16 9.72 4.39
C LEU A 41 1.93 10.62 5.61
N ALA A 42 2.36 11.88 5.58
CA ALA A 42 2.04 12.84 6.62
C ALA A 42 0.55 13.21 6.60
N ASP A 43 -0.08 13.21 7.77
CA ASP A 43 -1.47 13.67 7.94
C ASP A 43 -1.54 15.17 8.06
N PHE A 44 -0.60 15.71 8.82
CA PHE A 44 -0.49 17.13 9.06
C PHE A 44 0.96 17.58 8.87
N ILE A 45 1.09 18.82 8.41
CA ILE A 45 2.36 19.54 8.36
C ILE A 45 2.13 20.79 9.20
N LEU A 46 2.69 20.83 10.41
CA LEU A 46 2.35 21.80 11.43
C LEU A 46 3.60 22.42 12.07
N SER A 47 3.46 23.63 12.58
CA SER A 47 4.45 24.22 13.49
C SER A 47 4.48 23.48 14.84
N PRO A 48 5.55 23.57 15.64
CA PRO A 48 5.63 22.91 16.96
C PRO A 48 4.49 23.27 17.91
N GLU A 49 3.99 24.49 17.85
CA GLU A 49 2.87 24.97 18.65
C GLU A 49 1.56 24.28 18.26
N GLU A 50 1.29 24.20 16.96
CA GLU A 50 0.09 23.55 16.42
C GLU A 50 0.07 22.04 16.64
N VAL A 51 1.24 21.39 16.69
CA VAL A 51 1.36 19.94 16.97
C VAL A 51 0.76 19.59 18.34
N ALA A 52 0.98 20.45 19.35
CA ALA A 52 0.47 20.20 20.70
C ALA A 52 -1.07 20.23 20.73
N ASP A 53 -1.68 21.18 20.04
CA ASP A 53 -3.13 21.32 19.96
C ASP A 53 -3.74 20.13 19.19
N GLU A 54 -3.10 19.70 18.10
CA GLU A 54 -3.60 18.56 17.31
C GLU A 54 -3.50 17.24 18.08
N ILE A 55 -2.44 17.00 18.86
CA ILE A 55 -2.33 15.83 19.74
C ILE A 55 -3.43 15.83 20.81
N LEU A 56 -3.76 17.00 21.38
CA LEU A 56 -4.85 17.11 22.33
C LEU A 56 -6.22 16.82 21.69
N ASN A 57 -6.45 17.32 20.49
CA ASN A 57 -7.68 17.05 19.74
C ASN A 57 -7.80 15.55 19.44
N PHE A 58 -6.73 14.94 18.96
CA PHE A 58 -6.67 13.48 18.69
C PHE A 58 -6.97 12.66 19.96
N SER A 59 -6.43 13.06 21.12
CA SER A 59 -6.61 12.33 22.38
C SER A 59 -8.05 12.41 22.92
N ARG A 60 -8.79 13.46 22.59
CA ARG A 60 -10.16 13.72 23.09
C ARG A 60 -11.24 13.10 22.21
N THR A 61 -10.92 12.76 20.97
CA THR A 61 -11.91 12.21 20.05
C THR A 61 -12.17 10.72 20.34
N PRO A 62 -13.42 10.32 20.60
CA PRO A 62 -13.75 8.91 20.84
C PRO A 62 -13.54 8.10 19.56
N LEU A 63 -12.76 7.02 19.63
CA LEU A 63 -12.61 6.06 18.54
C LEU A 63 -13.91 5.23 18.43
N LEU A 64 -14.55 5.23 17.27
CA LEU A 64 -15.76 4.46 16.97
C LEU A 64 -15.59 2.94 17.21
N LEU A 65 -14.35 2.45 17.13
CA LEU A 65 -14.01 1.03 17.32
C LEU A 65 -13.89 0.59 18.79
N ARG A 66 -14.00 1.50 19.78
CA ARG A 66 -13.70 1.14 21.19
C ARG A 66 -14.85 0.57 21.98
N THR A 67 -16.11 0.62 21.51
CA THR A 67 -17.23 -0.04 22.20
C THR A 67 -18.33 -0.47 21.23
N PRO A 68 -18.93 -1.66 21.38
CA PRO A 68 -20.28 -1.87 20.92
C PRO A 68 -21.18 -1.00 21.82
N ARG A 69 -21.45 0.24 21.44
CA ARG A 69 -22.39 1.07 22.16
C ARG A 69 -23.82 0.59 21.86
N ASN A 70 -24.34 -0.24 22.76
CA ASN A 70 -25.77 -0.29 23.00
C ASN A 70 -26.22 1.13 23.33
N GLY A 71 -27.10 1.65 22.47
CA GLY A 71 -27.84 2.85 22.52
C GLY A 71 -27.73 3.77 23.74
N ILE A 72 -27.26 4.98 23.50
CA ILE A 72 -27.71 6.22 24.13
C ILE A 72 -27.28 7.34 23.20
N PHE A 73 -28.10 7.70 22.24
CA PHE A 73 -28.21 9.04 21.67
C PHE A 73 -29.67 9.25 21.32
N GLY A 74 -30.34 10.00 22.19
CA GLY A 74 -31.59 10.62 21.82
C GLY A 74 -31.32 11.84 20.99
N ASP A 75 -31.88 11.88 19.80
CA ASP A 75 -32.54 13.02 19.20
C ASP A 75 -33.35 12.53 18.00
N GLU A 76 -34.63 12.84 18.03
CA GLU A 76 -35.64 12.35 17.10
C GLU A 76 -35.73 13.15 15.80
N ASP A 77 -34.64 13.30 15.04
CA ASP A 77 -34.72 13.79 13.66
C ASP A 77 -33.84 12.94 12.74
N ALA A 78 -34.51 12.04 12.00
CA ALA A 78 -34.03 11.28 10.83
C ALA A 78 -32.58 10.78 10.91
N VAL A 79 -32.27 9.96 11.89
CA VAL A 79 -30.98 9.27 12.00
C VAL A 79 -31.04 8.06 11.08
N PHE A 80 -30.41 8.15 9.91
CA PHE A 80 -29.93 6.95 9.22
C PHE A 80 -29.14 6.13 10.25
N SER A 81 -29.42 4.84 10.35
CA SER A 81 -28.61 3.98 11.20
C SER A 81 -27.15 4.10 10.80
N GLU A 82 -26.21 3.89 11.72
CA GLU A 82 -24.77 3.91 11.36
C GLU A 82 -24.48 3.01 10.17
N GLU A 83 -25.25 1.93 10.02
CA GLU A 83 -25.16 0.97 8.94
C GLU A 83 -25.61 1.57 7.58
N GLU A 84 -26.68 2.35 7.57
CA GLU A 84 -27.18 3.03 6.37
C GLU A 84 -26.19 4.14 5.95
N THR A 85 -25.67 4.89 6.92
CA THR A 85 -24.67 5.93 6.68
C THR A 85 -23.38 5.33 6.11
N LEU A 86 -22.91 4.20 6.64
CA LEU A 86 -21.75 3.50 6.12
C LEU A 86 -22.00 2.96 4.70
N SER A 87 -23.18 2.41 4.43
CA SER A 87 -23.59 1.97 3.11
C SER A 87 -23.61 3.12 2.09
N HIS A 88 -24.02 4.31 2.54
CA HIS A 88 -23.96 5.51 1.73
C HIS A 88 -22.51 5.91 1.40
N ILE A 89 -21.61 5.88 2.39
CA ILE A 89 -20.17 6.12 2.16
C ILE A 89 -19.61 5.12 1.14
N TYR A 90 -19.91 3.81 1.27
CA TYR A 90 -19.50 2.81 0.27
C TYR A 90 -19.99 3.14 -1.13
N THR A 91 -21.21 3.65 -1.25
CA THR A 91 -21.80 4.06 -2.53
C THR A 91 -21.03 5.25 -3.13
N ILE A 92 -20.70 6.26 -2.33
CA ILE A 92 -19.89 7.41 -2.76
C ILE A 92 -18.52 6.94 -3.26
N LEU A 93 -17.83 6.10 -2.47
CA LEU A 93 -16.51 5.57 -2.82
C LEU A 93 -16.54 4.75 -4.11
N LYS A 94 -17.55 3.88 -4.26
CA LYS A 94 -17.73 3.06 -5.46
C LYS A 94 -18.01 3.90 -6.71
N ASN A 95 -18.84 4.92 -6.59
CA ASN A 95 -19.15 5.82 -7.71
C ASN A 95 -17.91 6.62 -8.16
N ALA A 96 -17.05 7.01 -7.22
CA ALA A 96 -15.85 7.78 -7.51
C ALA A 96 -14.70 6.92 -8.07
N SER A 97 -14.56 5.68 -7.63
CA SER A 97 -13.39 4.83 -7.95
C SER A 97 -13.69 3.63 -8.85
N GLY A 98 -14.97 3.25 -8.97
CA GLY A 98 -15.37 1.97 -9.59
C GLY A 98 -15.08 0.75 -8.72
N ILE A 99 -14.52 0.92 -7.52
CA ILE A 99 -14.12 -0.16 -6.62
C ILE A 99 -15.22 -0.41 -5.59
N ASP A 100 -15.62 -1.67 -5.43
CA ASP A 100 -16.58 -2.08 -4.42
C ASP A 100 -15.85 -2.41 -3.11
N PHE A 101 -15.85 -1.45 -2.18
CA PHE A 101 -15.19 -1.59 -0.90
C PHE A 101 -15.94 -2.49 0.11
N THR A 102 -17.11 -3.00 -0.25
CA THR A 102 -17.83 -3.99 0.59
C THR A 102 -17.10 -5.33 0.67
N TYR A 103 -16.22 -5.62 -0.29
CA TYR A 103 -15.35 -6.80 -0.27
C TYR A 103 -14.14 -6.67 0.66
N TYR A 104 -13.88 -5.46 1.15
CA TYR A 104 -12.76 -5.21 2.06
C TYR A 104 -13.16 -5.50 3.50
N LYS A 105 -12.17 -5.83 4.33
CA LYS A 105 -12.42 -6.04 5.75
C LYS A 105 -12.99 -4.79 6.39
N ARG A 106 -14.21 -4.89 6.92
CA ARG A 106 -14.95 -3.75 7.50
C ARG A 106 -14.12 -2.95 8.52
N SER A 107 -13.40 -3.64 9.42
CA SER A 107 -12.56 -2.98 10.42
C SER A 107 -11.44 -2.15 9.82
N THR A 108 -10.92 -2.54 8.66
CA THR A 108 -9.90 -1.77 7.93
C THR A 108 -10.49 -0.48 7.38
N ILE A 109 -11.67 -0.57 6.74
CA ILE A 109 -12.38 0.60 6.21
C ILE A 109 -12.77 1.57 7.32
N LEU A 110 -13.40 1.07 8.40
CA LEU A 110 -13.82 1.91 9.52
C LEU A 110 -12.64 2.66 10.14
N ARG A 111 -11.48 2.00 10.34
CA ARG A 111 -10.28 2.65 10.86
C ARG A 111 -9.79 3.80 9.97
N ARG A 112 -9.91 3.68 8.64
CA ARG A 112 -9.55 4.76 7.71
C ARG A 112 -10.58 5.90 7.73
N ILE A 113 -11.85 5.57 7.80
CA ILE A 113 -12.94 6.56 7.97
C ILE A 113 -12.73 7.34 9.27
N GLU A 114 -12.58 6.66 10.40
CA GLU A 114 -12.34 7.29 11.71
C GLU A 114 -11.16 8.26 11.67
N ARG A 115 -10.09 7.81 11.06
CA ARG A 115 -8.90 8.65 10.91
C ARG A 115 -9.18 9.90 10.07
N ARG A 116 -9.94 9.76 8.95
CA ARG A 116 -10.30 10.93 8.12
C ARG A 116 -11.24 11.86 8.87
N MET A 117 -12.19 11.33 9.63
CA MET A 117 -13.05 12.11 10.50
C MET A 117 -12.24 12.96 11.49
N LEU A 118 -11.19 12.39 12.08
CA LEU A 118 -10.26 13.14 12.95
C LEU A 118 -9.60 14.30 12.21
N VAL A 119 -9.01 14.02 11.04
CA VAL A 119 -8.29 15.01 10.23
C VAL A 119 -9.23 16.11 9.71
N THR A 120 -10.48 15.77 9.42
CA THR A 120 -11.49 16.73 8.92
C THR A 120 -12.34 17.35 10.04
N HIS A 121 -12.03 17.04 11.31
CA HIS A 121 -12.77 17.50 12.48
C HIS A 121 -14.27 17.17 12.46
N CYS A 122 -14.67 16.09 11.77
CA CYS A 122 -16.03 15.59 11.81
C CYS A 122 -16.29 14.77 13.09
N SER A 123 -17.32 15.15 13.84
CA SER A 123 -17.65 14.50 15.11
C SER A 123 -18.50 13.25 14.95
N THR A 124 -19.23 13.13 13.83
CA THR A 124 -20.15 12.02 13.56
C THR A 124 -19.93 11.44 12.14
N LEU A 125 -20.29 10.16 11.98
CA LEU A 125 -20.23 9.50 10.67
C LEU A 125 -21.15 10.18 9.64
N ALA A 126 -22.30 10.72 10.08
CA ALA A 126 -23.24 11.43 9.23
C ALA A 126 -22.69 12.79 8.73
N GLU A 127 -21.93 13.52 9.57
CA GLU A 127 -21.22 14.73 9.15
C GLU A 127 -20.14 14.39 8.09
N PHE A 128 -19.40 13.32 8.34
CA PHE A 128 -18.37 12.89 7.39
C PHE A 128 -18.97 12.42 6.06
N ALA A 129 -20.09 11.69 6.08
CA ALA A 129 -20.79 11.28 4.87
C ALA A 129 -21.27 12.49 4.05
N ARG A 130 -21.78 13.55 4.71
CA ARG A 130 -22.12 14.81 4.04
C ARG A 130 -20.91 15.50 3.44
N LEU A 131 -19.82 15.61 4.20
CA LEU A 131 -18.55 16.15 3.69
C LEU A 131 -18.11 15.42 2.42
N LEU A 132 -18.15 14.08 2.41
CA LEU A 132 -17.79 13.27 1.23
C LEU A 132 -18.75 13.54 0.06
N GLY A 133 -20.04 13.80 0.31
CA GLY A 133 -21.01 14.15 -0.73
C GLY A 133 -20.68 15.47 -1.42
N ASP A 134 -20.14 16.43 -0.68
CA ASP A 134 -19.86 17.80 -1.15
C ASP A 134 -18.40 18.01 -1.60
N ASN A 135 -17.48 17.13 -1.21
CA ASN A 135 -16.04 17.29 -1.43
C ASN A 135 -15.41 16.06 -2.10
N SER A 136 -15.32 16.11 -3.43
CA SER A 136 -14.70 15.04 -4.23
C SER A 136 -13.20 14.87 -3.96
N GLU A 137 -12.50 15.89 -3.47
CA GLU A 137 -11.09 15.79 -3.11
C GLU A 137 -10.92 14.92 -1.86
N GLU A 138 -11.77 15.11 -0.85
CA GLU A 138 -11.77 14.29 0.36
C GLU A 138 -12.13 12.82 0.05
N VAL A 139 -13.07 12.59 -0.87
CA VAL A 139 -13.36 11.23 -1.37
C VAL A 139 -12.10 10.57 -1.94
N ASN A 140 -11.34 11.30 -2.77
CA ASN A 140 -10.09 10.80 -3.35
C ASN A 140 -9.01 10.54 -2.29
N VAL A 141 -8.94 11.38 -1.26
CA VAL A 141 -8.01 11.16 -0.14
C VAL A 141 -8.38 9.90 0.64
N LEU A 142 -9.66 9.71 0.96
CA LEU A 142 -10.12 8.50 1.65
C LEU A 142 -9.86 7.24 0.82
N ILE A 143 -10.13 7.25 -0.49
CA ILE A 143 -9.82 6.15 -1.40
C ILE A 143 -8.33 5.82 -1.35
N LYS A 144 -7.46 6.84 -1.46
CA LYS A 144 -6.01 6.67 -1.36
C LYS A 144 -5.59 6.03 -0.03
N GLU A 145 -6.20 6.45 1.08
CA GLU A 145 -5.90 5.89 2.39
C GLU A 145 -6.36 4.44 2.56
N ILE A 146 -7.51 4.09 2.00
CA ILE A 146 -8.00 2.70 2.01
C ILE A 146 -7.08 1.80 1.19
N LEU A 147 -6.65 2.28 0.01
CA LEU A 147 -5.78 1.55 -0.92
C LEU A 147 -4.30 1.65 -0.56
N ILE A 148 -3.94 2.26 0.57
CA ILE A 148 -2.54 2.44 0.94
C ILE A 148 -1.83 1.10 0.99
N GLY A 149 -0.94 0.86 0.04
CA GLY A 149 -0.12 -0.34 -0.07
C GLY A 149 1.26 -0.09 0.53
N VAL A 150 1.47 -0.42 1.81
CA VAL A 150 2.82 -0.39 2.37
C VAL A 150 3.49 -1.71 2.04
N THR A 151 4.57 -1.62 1.27
CA THR A 151 5.34 -2.77 0.80
C THR A 151 6.83 -2.47 0.83
N ASN A 152 7.64 -3.50 0.89
CA ASN A 152 9.09 -3.41 0.81
C ASN A 152 9.65 -4.66 0.12
N PHE A 153 10.90 -4.56 -0.35
CA PHE A 153 11.57 -5.69 -0.98
C PHE A 153 11.77 -6.83 0.03
N PHE A 154 11.53 -8.06 -0.42
CA PHE A 154 11.71 -9.28 0.37
C PHE A 154 11.02 -9.23 1.74
N ARG A 155 9.85 -8.57 1.82
CA ARG A 155 9.04 -8.48 3.04
C ARG A 155 8.80 -9.86 3.64
N ASP A 156 9.19 -10.05 4.92
CA ASP A 156 9.28 -11.35 5.59
C ASP A 156 10.36 -12.26 4.94
N ALA A 157 11.62 -11.84 4.99
CA ALA A 157 12.74 -12.53 4.35
C ALA A 157 12.74 -14.06 4.50
N PRO A 158 12.43 -14.67 5.67
CA PRO A 158 12.31 -16.12 5.80
C PRO A 158 11.24 -16.76 4.91
N PHE A 159 10.17 -16.02 4.56
CA PHE A 159 9.17 -16.48 3.60
C PHE A 159 9.75 -16.56 2.20
N PHE A 160 10.48 -15.55 1.73
CA PHE A 160 11.07 -15.52 0.40
C PHE A 160 12.15 -16.61 0.22
N GLU A 161 12.91 -16.92 1.27
CA GLU A 161 13.85 -18.06 1.25
C GLU A 161 13.10 -19.38 1.06
N LYS A 162 12.04 -19.60 1.83
CA LYS A 162 11.21 -20.80 1.68
C LYS A 162 10.54 -20.86 0.32
N LEU A 163 10.05 -19.72 -0.20
CA LEU A 163 9.44 -19.61 -1.52
C LEU A 163 10.44 -20.04 -2.62
N LYS A 164 11.69 -19.58 -2.53
CA LYS A 164 12.75 -19.94 -3.47
C LYS A 164 12.93 -21.46 -3.56
N TYR A 165 13.20 -22.12 -2.44
CA TYR A 165 13.56 -23.55 -2.44
C TYR A 165 12.37 -24.50 -2.52
N ASN A 166 11.21 -24.14 -1.95
CA ASN A 166 10.06 -25.04 -1.90
C ASN A 166 9.15 -24.94 -3.13
N ALA A 167 9.13 -23.80 -3.81
CA ALA A 167 8.24 -23.56 -4.95
C ALA A 167 9.02 -23.18 -6.22
N ILE A 168 9.74 -22.06 -6.23
CA ILE A 168 10.36 -21.53 -7.44
C ILE A 168 11.36 -22.51 -8.04
N TYR A 169 12.20 -23.13 -7.22
CA TYR A 169 13.17 -24.15 -7.67
C TYR A 169 12.48 -25.28 -8.43
N LYS A 170 11.39 -25.83 -7.88
CA LYS A 170 10.64 -26.92 -8.51
C LYS A 170 9.92 -26.48 -9.78
N ILE A 171 9.43 -25.25 -9.82
CA ILE A 171 8.78 -24.68 -11.00
C ILE A 171 9.81 -24.56 -12.13
N VAL A 172 10.98 -23.96 -11.86
CA VAL A 172 12.04 -23.76 -12.86
C VAL A 172 12.61 -25.10 -13.36
N GLU A 173 12.80 -26.06 -12.47
CA GLU A 173 13.30 -27.40 -12.80
C GLU A 173 12.33 -28.15 -13.75
N ARG A 174 11.01 -28.04 -13.51
CA ARG A 174 9.98 -28.74 -14.29
C ARG A 174 9.52 -27.99 -15.54
N ALA A 175 9.83 -26.69 -15.61
CA ALA A 175 9.36 -25.84 -16.70
C ALA A 175 9.88 -26.30 -18.06
N SER A 176 8.99 -26.31 -19.04
CA SER A 176 9.34 -26.55 -20.45
C SER A 176 10.17 -25.39 -21.01
N GLU A 177 11.04 -25.69 -21.98
CA GLU A 177 11.77 -24.64 -22.71
C GLU A 177 10.86 -23.85 -23.67
N ASN A 178 9.76 -24.46 -24.09
CA ASN A 178 8.89 -23.92 -25.13
C ASN A 178 7.65 -23.17 -24.58
N GLU A 179 7.39 -23.24 -23.27
CA GLU A 179 6.26 -22.57 -22.64
C GLU A 179 6.75 -21.66 -21.52
N PRO A 180 6.23 -20.41 -21.42
CA PRO A 180 6.61 -19.51 -20.35
C PRO A 180 6.07 -19.98 -19.01
N VAL A 181 6.87 -19.86 -17.96
CA VAL A 181 6.40 -19.92 -16.58
C VAL A 181 5.52 -18.70 -16.33
N ARG A 182 4.31 -18.92 -15.85
CA ARG A 182 3.32 -17.86 -15.64
C ARG A 182 3.02 -17.70 -14.15
N VAL A 183 3.30 -16.51 -13.64
CA VAL A 183 3.09 -16.13 -12.24
C VAL A 183 2.10 -15.00 -12.17
N TRP A 184 1.19 -15.04 -11.22
CA TRP A 184 0.35 -13.90 -10.89
C TRP A 184 0.69 -13.37 -9.50
N CYS A 185 1.13 -12.11 -9.42
CA CYS A 185 1.32 -11.36 -8.20
C CYS A 185 0.12 -10.40 -8.03
N ALA A 186 -0.85 -10.80 -7.21
CA ALA A 186 -2.09 -10.07 -6.99
C ALA A 186 -1.94 -9.11 -5.80
N GLY A 187 -2.33 -7.83 -6.00
CA GLY A 187 -2.11 -6.77 -5.00
C GLY A 187 -0.63 -6.38 -4.90
N CYS A 188 0.00 -6.11 -6.06
CA CYS A 188 1.44 -5.86 -6.13
C CYS A 188 1.88 -4.49 -5.61
N SER A 189 0.96 -3.57 -5.33
CA SER A 189 1.24 -2.19 -4.92
C SER A 189 2.30 -1.53 -5.82
N THR A 190 3.35 -0.96 -5.25
CA THR A 190 4.47 -0.31 -5.96
C THR A 190 5.52 -1.27 -6.53
N GLY A 191 5.24 -2.58 -6.49
CA GLY A 191 5.94 -3.60 -7.27
C GLY A 191 7.05 -4.36 -6.55
N GLU A 192 7.39 -4.03 -5.31
CA GLU A 192 8.50 -4.62 -4.56
C GLU A 192 8.38 -6.14 -4.45
N GLU A 193 7.17 -6.67 -4.21
CA GLU A 193 6.94 -8.12 -4.16
C GLU A 193 7.15 -8.77 -5.52
N ALA A 194 6.59 -8.19 -6.59
CA ALA A 194 6.74 -8.73 -7.94
C ALA A 194 8.21 -8.75 -8.40
N TYR A 195 8.96 -7.69 -8.09
CA TYR A 195 10.39 -7.63 -8.37
C TYR A 195 11.19 -8.61 -7.51
N SER A 196 10.84 -8.78 -6.24
CA SER A 196 11.48 -9.78 -5.37
C SER A 196 11.29 -11.20 -5.91
N ILE A 197 10.09 -11.53 -6.37
CA ILE A 197 9.79 -12.82 -7.01
C ILE A 197 10.62 -12.98 -8.30
N ALA A 198 10.68 -11.95 -9.15
CA ALA A 198 11.46 -11.99 -10.40
C ALA A 198 12.97 -12.21 -10.13
N ILE A 199 13.52 -11.56 -9.11
CA ILE A 199 14.91 -11.76 -8.68
C ILE A 199 15.12 -13.22 -8.25
N LEU A 200 14.21 -13.80 -7.47
CA LEU A 200 14.34 -15.21 -7.08
C LEU A 200 14.27 -16.17 -8.26
N PHE A 201 13.40 -15.93 -9.25
CA PHE A 201 13.40 -16.71 -10.47
C PHE A 201 14.71 -16.60 -11.21
N GLN A 202 15.27 -15.39 -11.33
CA GLN A 202 16.56 -15.17 -11.99
C GLN A 202 17.70 -15.89 -11.28
N GLU A 203 17.81 -15.75 -9.95
CA GLU A 203 18.80 -16.45 -9.14
C GLU A 203 18.68 -17.98 -9.29
N THR A 204 17.46 -18.51 -9.28
CA THR A 204 17.24 -19.95 -9.42
C THR A 204 17.62 -20.47 -10.81
N MET A 205 17.33 -19.72 -11.87
CA MET A 205 17.78 -20.08 -13.23
C MET A 205 19.29 -20.10 -13.35
N GLU A 206 19.98 -19.17 -12.70
CA GLU A 206 21.45 -19.13 -12.67
C GLU A 206 22.03 -20.30 -11.88
N GLU A 207 21.46 -20.63 -10.71
CA GLU A 207 21.89 -21.79 -9.89
C GLU A 207 21.71 -23.11 -10.64
N LEU A 208 20.60 -23.26 -11.36
CA LEU A 208 20.32 -24.49 -12.15
C LEU A 208 21.00 -24.47 -13.52
N GLN A 209 21.66 -23.37 -13.92
CA GLN A 209 22.26 -23.18 -15.23
C GLN A 209 21.27 -23.39 -16.40
N VAL A 210 20.00 -23.00 -16.21
CA VAL A 210 18.93 -23.10 -17.20
C VAL A 210 18.42 -21.71 -17.59
N LYS A 211 17.80 -21.63 -18.77
CA LYS A 211 17.06 -20.45 -19.22
C LYS A 211 15.59 -20.82 -19.35
N ARG A 212 14.70 -20.02 -18.76
CA ARG A 212 13.26 -20.15 -18.88
C ARG A 212 12.66 -18.79 -19.20
N ASP A 213 11.63 -18.76 -20.02
CA ASP A 213 10.81 -17.55 -20.16
C ASP A 213 9.88 -17.45 -18.95
N VAL A 214 9.97 -16.38 -18.20
CA VAL A 214 9.13 -16.15 -17.01
C VAL A 214 8.32 -14.89 -17.23
N LYS A 215 7.00 -14.99 -17.05
CA LYS A 215 6.04 -13.89 -17.16
C LYS A 215 5.29 -13.74 -15.84
N ILE A 216 5.53 -12.63 -15.17
CA ILE A 216 4.88 -12.27 -13.92
C ILE A 216 3.84 -11.20 -14.21
N PHE A 217 2.55 -11.54 -14.05
CA PHE A 217 1.44 -10.60 -14.11
C PHE A 217 1.33 -9.96 -12.73
N ALA A 218 1.81 -8.75 -12.59
CA ALA A 218 1.78 -8.00 -11.34
C ALA A 218 0.63 -6.99 -11.41
N THR A 219 -0.38 -7.18 -10.58
CA THR A 219 -1.61 -6.42 -10.69
C THR A 219 -2.02 -5.82 -9.36
N ASP A 220 -2.63 -4.65 -9.44
CA ASP A 220 -3.24 -3.96 -8.31
C ASP A 220 -4.48 -3.21 -8.76
N VAL A 221 -5.41 -2.95 -7.86
CA VAL A 221 -6.58 -2.11 -8.14
C VAL A 221 -6.21 -0.63 -8.22
N ASP A 222 -5.14 -0.19 -7.54
CA ASP A 222 -4.61 1.16 -7.65
C ASP A 222 -3.74 1.31 -8.90
N SER A 223 -4.30 1.94 -9.94
CA SER A 223 -3.59 2.20 -11.19
C SER A 223 -2.33 3.07 -11.03
N ARG A 224 -2.32 3.97 -10.03
CA ARG A 224 -1.15 4.83 -9.75
C ARG A 224 0.00 4.00 -9.17
N ALA A 225 -0.33 3.04 -8.29
CA ALA A 225 0.67 2.12 -7.75
C ALA A 225 1.29 1.25 -8.85
N THR A 226 0.47 0.69 -9.74
CA THR A 226 0.97 -0.10 -10.89
C THR A 226 1.77 0.74 -11.88
N GLU A 227 1.40 1.99 -12.11
CA GLU A 227 2.18 2.92 -12.94
C GLU A 227 3.54 3.20 -12.31
N GLN A 228 3.59 3.50 -11.00
CA GLN A 228 4.85 3.70 -10.27
C GLN A 228 5.70 2.43 -10.32
N ALA A 229 5.11 1.26 -10.03
CA ALA A 229 5.78 -0.04 -10.12
C ALA A 229 6.39 -0.27 -11.51
N SER A 230 5.66 0.10 -12.56
CA SER A 230 6.10 -0.09 -13.93
C SER A 230 7.34 0.72 -14.31
N ARG A 231 7.59 1.85 -13.64
CA ARG A 231 8.81 2.66 -13.83
C ARG A 231 10.05 1.95 -13.30
N GLY A 232 9.91 1.12 -12.27
CA GLY A 232 10.99 0.37 -11.64
C GLY A 232 12.06 1.26 -10.98
N ILE A 233 11.64 2.43 -10.48
CA ILE A 233 12.51 3.43 -9.82
C ILE A 233 12.15 3.46 -8.34
N PHE A 234 13.15 3.31 -7.49
CA PHE A 234 13.01 3.24 -6.05
C PHE A 234 13.95 4.24 -5.36
N SER A 235 13.55 4.73 -4.20
CA SER A 235 14.39 5.59 -3.36
C SER A 235 15.56 4.81 -2.75
N GLU A 236 16.56 5.52 -2.24
CA GLU A 236 17.74 4.92 -1.59
C GLU A 236 17.39 4.02 -0.38
N ASN A 237 16.21 4.19 0.20
CA ASN A 237 15.75 3.40 1.37
C ASN A 237 15.65 1.89 1.11
N ILE A 238 15.65 1.44 -0.15
CA ILE A 238 15.65 0.00 -0.47
C ILE A 238 16.93 -0.73 -0.05
N ILE A 239 17.99 0.01 0.28
CA ILE A 239 19.26 -0.55 0.77
C ILE A 239 19.04 -1.37 2.05
N ASP A 240 18.10 -0.95 2.89
CA ASP A 240 17.80 -1.65 4.14
C ASP A 240 17.08 -2.99 3.94
N ASP A 241 16.42 -3.16 2.80
CA ASP A 241 15.59 -4.33 2.48
C ASP A 241 16.33 -5.36 1.60
N ILE A 242 17.39 -4.94 0.91
CA ILE A 242 18.05 -5.71 -0.15
C ILE A 242 19.51 -5.97 0.21
N THR A 243 19.93 -7.24 0.09
CA THR A 243 21.34 -7.58 0.33
C THR A 243 22.27 -6.86 -0.65
N PRO A 244 23.51 -6.49 -0.25
CA PRO A 244 24.47 -5.81 -1.11
C PRO A 244 24.75 -6.55 -2.43
N ASP A 245 24.74 -7.89 -2.40
CA ASP A 245 24.90 -8.73 -3.61
C ASP A 245 23.75 -8.50 -4.58
N ARG A 246 22.49 -8.64 -4.14
CA ARG A 246 21.30 -8.41 -4.97
C ARG A 246 21.22 -6.98 -5.48
N LEU A 247 21.57 -6.01 -4.62
CA LEU A 247 21.57 -4.60 -5.00
C LEU A 247 22.54 -4.33 -6.14
N SER A 248 23.76 -4.87 -6.07
CA SER A 248 24.78 -4.70 -7.12
C SER A 248 24.44 -5.41 -8.43
N ARG A 249 23.74 -6.54 -8.37
CA ARG A 249 23.42 -7.39 -9.54
C ARG A 249 22.18 -6.93 -10.28
N PHE A 250 21.15 -6.52 -9.54
CA PHE A 250 19.82 -6.31 -10.09
C PHE A 250 19.38 -4.86 -10.13
N PHE A 251 20.16 -3.94 -9.59
CA PHE A 251 19.83 -2.51 -9.58
C PHE A 251 20.98 -1.66 -10.11
N ILE A 252 20.60 -0.52 -10.67
CA ILE A 252 21.53 0.49 -11.19
C ILE A 252 21.32 1.75 -10.37
N LYS A 253 22.34 2.20 -9.64
CA LYS A 253 22.27 3.46 -8.88
C LYS A 253 22.29 4.64 -9.85
N GLN A 254 21.32 5.55 -9.71
CA GLN A 254 21.21 6.81 -10.45
C GLN A 254 20.92 7.93 -9.46
N ASN A 255 21.90 8.76 -9.14
CA ASN A 255 21.82 9.77 -8.08
C ASN A 255 21.37 9.15 -6.75
N ASP A 256 20.26 9.65 -6.17
CA ASP A 256 19.67 9.16 -4.90
C ASP A 256 18.59 8.09 -5.13
N GLN A 257 18.56 7.44 -6.28
CA GLN A 257 17.57 6.44 -6.66
C GLN A 257 18.24 5.18 -7.20
N TYR A 258 17.48 4.09 -7.17
CA TYR A 258 17.84 2.81 -7.76
C TYR A 258 16.85 2.42 -8.85
N LEU A 259 17.36 2.12 -10.04
CA LEU A 259 16.57 1.61 -11.15
C LEU A 259 16.74 0.09 -11.23
N ILE A 260 15.66 -0.66 -11.28
CA ILE A 260 15.72 -2.12 -11.51
C ILE A 260 16.32 -2.44 -12.87
N SER A 261 17.14 -3.49 -12.97
CA SER A 261 17.78 -3.90 -14.22
C SER A 261 16.75 -4.28 -15.29
N LYS A 262 17.09 -4.02 -16.56
CA LYS A 262 16.24 -4.36 -17.70
C LYS A 262 15.90 -5.85 -17.76
N GLN A 263 16.82 -6.71 -17.32
CA GLN A 263 16.62 -8.16 -17.29
C GLN A 263 15.45 -8.53 -16.39
N ILE A 264 15.43 -8.05 -15.16
CA ILE A 264 14.34 -8.29 -14.20
C ILE A 264 13.04 -7.62 -14.65
N ARG A 265 13.13 -6.36 -15.10
CA ARG A 265 11.96 -5.59 -15.53
C ARG A 265 11.17 -6.27 -16.66
N ARG A 266 11.84 -6.94 -17.61
CA ARG A 266 11.20 -7.62 -18.76
C ARG A 266 10.38 -8.86 -18.36
N MET A 267 10.61 -9.41 -17.18
CA MET A 267 9.85 -10.56 -16.68
C MET A 267 8.46 -10.17 -16.19
N ILE A 268 8.21 -8.87 -15.96
CA ILE A 268 7.01 -8.40 -15.25
C ILE A 268 6.14 -7.54 -16.16
N ILE A 269 4.84 -7.82 -16.13
CA ILE A 269 3.78 -7.06 -16.79
C ILE A 269 2.93 -6.44 -15.68
N PHE A 270 2.99 -5.12 -15.53
CA PHE A 270 2.16 -4.39 -14.58
C PHE A 270 0.87 -3.94 -15.24
N ALA A 271 -0.27 -4.16 -14.56
CA ALA A 271 -1.58 -3.74 -15.05
C ALA A 271 -2.53 -3.46 -13.87
N PRO A 272 -3.43 -2.47 -14.01
CA PRO A 272 -4.59 -2.35 -13.13
C PRO A 272 -5.48 -3.60 -13.30
N HIS A 273 -5.93 -4.18 -12.19
CA HIS A 273 -6.81 -5.33 -12.20
C HIS A 273 -7.52 -5.46 -10.85
N ASN A 274 -8.84 -5.59 -10.90
CA ASN A 274 -9.67 -5.82 -9.73
C ASN A 274 -9.95 -7.32 -9.59
N MET A 275 -9.32 -7.98 -8.63
CA MET A 275 -9.43 -9.42 -8.43
C MET A 275 -10.87 -9.91 -8.11
N PHE A 276 -11.78 -9.01 -7.72
CA PHE A 276 -13.16 -9.34 -7.42
C PHE A 276 -14.11 -9.22 -8.61
N SER A 277 -13.77 -8.40 -9.59
CA SER A 277 -14.63 -8.12 -10.76
C SER A 277 -14.05 -8.58 -12.07
N ASP A 278 -12.73 -8.62 -12.22
CA ASP A 278 -12.10 -8.89 -13.49
C ASP A 278 -11.81 -10.39 -13.68
N PRO A 279 -11.78 -10.89 -14.92
CA PRO A 279 -11.48 -12.29 -15.19
C PRO A 279 -10.09 -12.70 -14.69
N PRO A 280 -9.94 -13.88 -14.04
CA PRO A 280 -8.64 -14.34 -13.57
C PRO A 280 -7.70 -14.72 -14.72
N PHE A 281 -6.40 -14.68 -14.47
CA PHE A 281 -5.40 -15.18 -15.41
C PHE A 281 -5.41 -16.71 -15.47
N GLY A 282 -5.24 -17.25 -16.66
CA GLY A 282 -5.22 -18.71 -16.89
C GLY A 282 -3.80 -19.28 -17.01
N LYS A 283 -3.69 -20.61 -16.85
CA LYS A 283 -2.44 -21.38 -17.00
C LYS A 283 -1.32 -20.85 -16.12
N LEU A 284 -1.59 -20.67 -14.83
CA LEU A 284 -0.65 -20.16 -13.85
C LEU A 284 0.10 -21.32 -13.18
N ASP A 285 1.43 -21.16 -13.06
CA ASP A 285 2.29 -22.05 -12.29
C ASP A 285 2.38 -21.62 -10.82
N MET A 286 2.18 -20.31 -10.54
CA MET A 286 2.22 -19.76 -9.19
C MET A 286 1.30 -18.54 -9.07
N ILE A 287 0.68 -18.42 -7.91
CA ILE A 287 -0.03 -17.19 -7.49
C ILE A 287 0.60 -16.72 -6.18
N SER A 288 0.94 -15.43 -6.12
CA SER A 288 1.29 -14.74 -4.89
C SER A 288 0.22 -13.70 -4.59
N CYS A 289 -0.39 -13.80 -3.40
CA CYS A 289 -1.37 -12.84 -2.91
C CYS A 289 -1.11 -12.64 -1.42
N ARG A 290 -0.29 -11.66 -1.08
CA ARG A 290 0.17 -11.43 0.30
C ARG A 290 -0.30 -10.07 0.79
N ASN A 291 -0.72 -10.03 2.06
CA ASN A 291 -1.12 -8.78 2.74
C ASN A 291 -2.25 -7.99 2.02
N VAL A 292 -3.09 -8.67 1.25
CA VAL A 292 -4.21 -8.05 0.50
C VAL A 292 -5.55 -8.37 1.16
N MET A 293 -5.76 -9.63 1.57
CA MET A 293 -7.04 -10.11 2.13
C MET A 293 -7.00 -10.21 3.67
N ILE A 294 -6.41 -9.23 4.33
CA ILE A 294 -6.23 -9.18 5.78
C ILE A 294 -7.14 -8.15 6.47
#